data_d28e8c10e4a49cd921e89dcf3b6a31a9
#
_entry.id   d28e8c10e4a49cd921e89dcf3b6a31a9
#
_cell.length_a   1.000
_cell.length_b   1.000
_cell.length_c   1.000
_cell.angle_alpha   90.00
_cell.angle_beta   90.00
_cell.angle_gamma   90.00
#
_symmetry.space_group_name_H-M   'P 1'
#
loop_
_entity.id
_entity.type
_entity.pdbx_description
1 polymer ?
#
loop_
_entity_poly.entity_id
_entity_poly.type
_entity_poly.pdbx_seq_one_letter_code
_entity_poly.pdbx_strand_id
1 'polypeptide(L)'
;ITGPGIWFAATIASPRGISALIHSFVWLWASEWVFFVIEVIGVYLLVYLAGRVDPRTHTRISIIFGLASVATLLVIVGILSFMLWPGQADWHQTGGVLNAFFGENTFAQMTARFMFMLTITGVVGGMVAGRIADSEEKAMIARVLSGAGILGVIGGWLAFRWYMTTLPDIAYETMAMRLPESFGMMMAASIGVSVLYFLVTAWKPQVLRPWLAGVMTVVILVLGLAPEETAREIVRKPW
;
A
#
# COMPACT_ATOMS: atom_id res chain seq x y z
N ILE A 1 12.85 -2.42 -7.31
CA ILE A 1 13.30 -3.62 -8.04
C ILE A 1 12.10 -4.38 -8.64
N THR A 2 10.97 -4.51 -7.93
CA THR A 2 9.79 -5.26 -8.40
C THR A 2 9.01 -4.55 -9.51
N GLY A 3 8.96 -3.22 -9.53
CA GLY A 3 8.21 -2.43 -10.51
C GLY A 3 8.57 -2.74 -11.98
N PRO A 4 9.85 -2.67 -12.38
CA PRO A 4 10.27 -3.05 -13.73
C PRO A 4 9.92 -4.50 -14.09
N GLY A 5 10.01 -5.43 -13.13
CA GLY A 5 9.62 -6.82 -13.32
C GLY A 5 8.13 -7.00 -13.61
N ILE A 6 7.27 -6.27 -12.90
CA ILE A 6 5.82 -6.26 -13.12
C ILE A 6 5.49 -5.70 -14.51
N TRP A 7 6.13 -4.61 -14.91
CA TRP A 7 5.97 -4.03 -16.25
C TRP A 7 6.36 -5.00 -17.35
N PHE A 8 7.50 -5.66 -17.19
CA PHE A 8 7.99 -6.63 -18.15
C PHE A 8 7.02 -7.81 -18.27
N ALA A 9 6.56 -8.36 -17.16
CA ALA A 9 5.59 -9.45 -17.12
C ALA A 9 4.25 -9.04 -17.76
N ALA A 10 3.73 -7.85 -17.44
CA ALA A 10 2.50 -7.34 -18.03
C ALA A 10 2.62 -7.11 -19.54
N THR A 11 3.76 -6.62 -20.01
CA THR A 11 4.02 -6.42 -21.46
C THR A 11 4.05 -7.75 -22.20
N ILE A 12 4.62 -8.80 -21.61
CA ILE A 12 4.62 -10.14 -22.22
C ILE A 12 3.22 -10.74 -22.20
N ALA A 13 2.51 -10.63 -21.07
CA ALA A 13 1.20 -11.24 -20.90
C ALA A 13 0.11 -10.60 -21.77
N SER A 14 0.14 -9.27 -21.94
CA SER A 14 -0.87 -8.53 -22.70
C SER A 14 -0.30 -7.29 -23.37
N PRO A 15 0.48 -7.43 -24.48
CA PRO A 15 1.11 -6.29 -25.14
C PRO A 15 0.12 -5.28 -25.69
N ARG A 16 -1.03 -5.73 -26.19
CA ARG A 16 -2.10 -4.82 -26.69
C ARG A 16 -2.78 -4.07 -25.54
N GLY A 17 -3.05 -4.75 -24.42
CA GLY A 17 -3.65 -4.15 -23.24
C GLY A 17 -2.75 -3.06 -22.64
N ILE A 18 -1.47 -3.34 -22.48
CA ILE A 18 -0.49 -2.36 -22.00
C ILE A 18 -0.34 -1.19 -22.96
N SER A 19 -0.31 -1.43 -24.27
CA SER A 19 -0.26 -0.35 -25.26
C SER A 19 -1.49 0.55 -25.15
N ALA A 20 -2.69 0.00 -25.09
CA ALA A 20 -3.92 0.76 -24.93
C ALA A 20 -3.92 1.58 -23.62
N LEU A 21 -3.48 0.98 -22.51
CA LEU A 21 -3.39 1.64 -21.21
C LEU A 21 -2.41 2.83 -21.24
N ILE A 22 -1.24 2.65 -21.84
CA ILE A 22 -0.25 3.72 -22.00
C ILE A 22 -0.82 4.86 -22.86
N HIS A 23 -1.47 4.56 -23.98
CA HIS A 23 -2.07 5.58 -24.83
C HIS A 23 -3.19 6.35 -24.12
N SER A 24 -4.02 5.66 -23.35
CA SER A 24 -5.11 6.30 -22.59
C SER A 24 -4.61 7.23 -21.48
N PHE A 25 -3.48 6.90 -20.84
CA PHE A 25 -2.97 7.59 -19.66
C PHE A 25 -1.54 8.13 -19.85
N VAL A 26 -1.12 8.46 -21.08
CA VAL A 26 0.27 8.85 -21.38
C VAL A 26 0.81 9.97 -20.49
N TRP A 27 0.03 11.00 -20.21
CA TRP A 27 0.45 12.12 -19.39
C TRP A 27 0.51 11.77 -17.90
N LEU A 28 -0.36 10.87 -17.44
CA LEU A 28 -0.32 10.37 -16.06
C LEU A 28 0.90 9.48 -15.86
N TRP A 29 1.21 8.62 -16.81
CA TRP A 29 2.45 7.83 -16.80
C TRP A 29 3.69 8.72 -16.82
N ALA A 30 3.71 9.76 -17.63
CA ALA A 30 4.82 10.72 -17.66
C ALA A 30 4.97 11.43 -16.29
N SER A 31 3.87 11.82 -15.67
CA SER A 31 3.89 12.43 -14.33
C SER A 31 4.39 11.47 -13.26
N GLU A 32 3.97 10.20 -13.32
CA GLU A 32 4.44 9.15 -12.40
C GLU A 32 5.97 8.99 -12.48
N TRP A 33 6.54 8.95 -13.68
CA TRP A 33 7.97 8.88 -13.86
C TRP A 33 8.72 10.05 -13.21
N VAL A 34 8.17 11.25 -13.29
CA VAL A 34 8.78 12.44 -12.63
C VAL A 34 8.78 12.25 -11.10
N PHE A 35 7.64 11.85 -10.51
CA PHE A 35 7.55 11.61 -9.08
C PHE A 35 8.44 10.45 -8.65
N PHE A 36 8.50 9.38 -9.42
CA PHE A 36 9.39 8.26 -9.16
C PHE A 36 10.87 8.67 -9.15
N VAL A 37 11.31 9.52 -10.07
CA VAL A 37 12.68 10.05 -10.08
C VAL A 37 12.94 10.88 -8.81
N ILE A 38 11.99 11.71 -8.40
CA ILE A 38 12.10 12.48 -7.15
C ILE A 38 12.20 11.53 -5.94
N GLU A 39 11.43 10.44 -5.90
CA GLU A 39 11.53 9.43 -4.83
C GLU A 39 12.91 8.77 -4.80
N VAL A 40 13.42 8.33 -5.95
CA VAL A 40 14.72 7.68 -6.04
C VAL A 40 15.82 8.63 -5.56
N ILE A 41 15.83 9.88 -6.03
CA ILE A 41 16.78 10.90 -5.58
C ILE A 41 16.59 11.17 -4.09
N GLY A 42 15.34 11.32 -3.63
CA GLY A 42 14.99 11.59 -2.25
C GLY A 42 15.51 10.52 -1.29
N VAL A 43 15.32 9.24 -1.61
CA VAL A 43 15.81 8.14 -0.75
C VAL A 43 17.34 8.10 -0.69
N TYR A 44 18.03 8.35 -1.81
CA TYR A 44 19.49 8.45 -1.81
C TYR A 44 19.97 9.63 -0.96
N LEU A 45 19.34 10.80 -1.08
CA LEU A 45 19.66 11.96 -0.27
C LEU A 45 19.40 11.71 1.22
N LEU A 46 18.29 11.08 1.59
CA LEU A 46 17.98 10.74 2.98
C LEU A 46 19.05 9.85 3.61
N VAL A 47 19.50 8.83 2.88
CA VAL A 47 20.54 7.92 3.38
C VAL A 47 21.91 8.60 3.39
N TYR A 48 22.30 9.26 2.31
CA TYR A 48 23.62 9.86 2.16
C TYR A 48 23.85 11.04 3.09
N LEU A 49 22.83 11.88 3.31
CA LEU A 49 22.91 13.07 4.13
C LEU A 49 22.57 12.82 5.61
N ALA A 50 22.22 11.59 5.99
CA ALA A 50 21.96 11.24 7.39
C ALA A 50 23.17 11.58 8.27
N GLY A 51 22.98 12.43 9.28
CA GLY A 51 24.03 12.92 10.17
C GLY A 51 25.03 13.90 9.54
N ARG A 52 24.86 14.31 8.26
CA ARG A 52 25.77 15.25 7.56
C ARG A 52 25.17 16.62 7.34
N VAL A 53 23.86 16.75 7.48
CA VAL A 53 23.12 18.01 7.35
C VAL A 53 22.36 18.29 8.63
N ASP A 54 21.93 19.54 8.82
CA ASP A 54 21.10 19.93 9.96
C ASP A 54 19.75 19.22 9.94
N PRO A 55 19.12 18.98 11.11
CA PRO A 55 17.86 18.26 11.21
C PRO A 55 16.71 18.88 10.41
N ARG A 56 16.70 20.21 10.25
CA ARG A 56 15.67 20.91 9.48
C ARG A 56 15.77 20.59 7.98
N THR A 57 16.98 20.59 7.44
CA THR A 57 17.22 20.21 6.04
C THR A 57 16.87 18.75 5.79
N HIS A 58 17.25 17.85 6.70
CA HIS A 58 16.89 16.43 6.60
C HIS A 58 15.38 16.23 6.62
N THR A 59 14.67 16.95 7.52
CA THR A 59 13.19 16.92 7.57
C THR A 59 12.55 17.43 6.28
N ARG A 60 13.06 18.50 5.69
CA ARG A 60 12.54 19.03 4.40
C ARG A 60 12.68 17.99 3.27
N ILE A 61 13.83 17.32 3.18
CA ILE A 61 14.04 16.24 2.21
C ILE A 61 13.04 15.10 2.46
N SER A 62 12.81 14.71 3.72
CA SER A 62 11.84 13.69 4.08
C SER A 62 10.41 14.06 3.67
N ILE A 63 10.03 15.33 3.84
CA ILE A 63 8.70 15.82 3.43
C ILE A 63 8.57 15.79 1.90
N ILE A 64 9.56 16.26 1.15
CA ILE A 64 9.53 16.23 -0.32
C ILE A 64 9.44 14.78 -0.82
N PHE A 65 10.24 13.88 -0.27
CA PHE A 65 10.18 12.46 -0.56
C PHE A 65 8.78 11.89 -0.27
N GLY A 66 8.22 12.18 0.91
CA GLY A 66 6.87 11.70 1.29
C GLY A 66 5.77 12.24 0.38
N LEU A 67 5.83 13.51 -0.02
CA LEU A 67 4.85 14.10 -0.95
C LEU A 67 4.96 13.46 -2.35
N ALA A 68 6.18 13.23 -2.85
CA ALA A 68 6.39 12.53 -4.11
C ALA A 68 5.82 11.10 -4.05
N SER A 69 6.06 10.37 -2.95
CA SER A 69 5.54 9.01 -2.74
C SER A 69 4.00 8.97 -2.72
N VAL A 70 3.36 9.95 -2.09
CA VAL A 70 1.88 10.06 -2.12
C VAL A 70 1.38 10.38 -3.54
N ALA A 71 2.07 11.23 -4.28
CA ALA A 71 1.72 11.56 -5.66
C ALA A 71 1.87 10.33 -6.58
N THR A 72 2.98 9.61 -6.48
CA THR A 72 3.19 8.33 -7.19
C THR A 72 2.09 7.32 -6.85
N LEU A 73 1.76 7.17 -5.56
CA LEU A 73 0.69 6.29 -5.11
C LEU A 73 -0.65 6.65 -5.75
N LEU A 74 -1.00 7.95 -5.78
CA LEU A 74 -2.24 8.42 -6.38
C LEU A 74 -2.30 8.08 -7.88
N VAL A 75 -1.22 8.33 -8.62
CA VAL A 75 -1.19 8.05 -10.06
C VAL A 75 -1.34 6.56 -10.35
N ILE A 76 -0.57 5.73 -9.67
CA ILE A 76 -0.63 4.27 -9.84
C ILE A 76 -2.00 3.73 -9.44
N VAL A 77 -2.55 4.17 -8.32
CA VAL A 77 -3.86 3.69 -7.86
C VAL A 77 -4.98 4.14 -8.79
N GLY A 78 -4.93 5.35 -9.33
CA GLY A 78 -5.90 5.82 -10.32
C GLY A 78 -5.93 4.95 -11.58
N ILE A 79 -4.75 4.57 -12.09
CA ILE A 79 -4.63 3.66 -13.24
C ILE A 79 -5.12 2.24 -12.88
N LEU A 80 -4.77 1.74 -11.71
CA LEU A 80 -5.23 0.42 -11.24
C LEU A 80 -6.75 0.39 -11.00
N SER A 81 -7.32 1.48 -10.51
CA SER A 81 -8.77 1.63 -10.35
C SER A 81 -9.48 1.56 -11.70
N PHE A 82 -8.98 2.29 -12.69
CA PHE A 82 -9.49 2.21 -14.06
C PHE A 82 -9.42 0.79 -14.63
N MET A 83 -8.33 0.07 -14.40
CA MET A 83 -8.17 -1.32 -14.88
C MET A 83 -9.19 -2.27 -14.25
N LEU A 84 -9.69 -1.96 -13.06
CA LEU A 84 -10.73 -2.74 -12.40
C LEU A 84 -12.11 -2.35 -12.90
N TRP A 85 -12.38 -1.04 -12.94
CA TRP A 85 -13.66 -0.49 -13.35
C TRP A 85 -13.50 1.00 -13.71
N PRO A 86 -13.84 1.41 -14.96
CA PRO A 86 -13.70 2.82 -15.38
C PRO A 86 -14.70 3.78 -14.74
N GLY A 87 -15.55 3.31 -13.80
CA GLY A 87 -16.53 4.11 -13.09
C GLY A 87 -17.85 4.35 -13.86
N GLN A 88 -17.87 4.08 -15.18
CA GLN A 88 -19.03 4.28 -16.05
C GLN A 88 -19.12 3.15 -17.06
N ALA A 89 -20.30 2.57 -17.24
CA ALA A 89 -20.51 1.47 -18.19
C ALA A 89 -20.31 1.89 -19.67
N ASP A 90 -20.55 3.14 -19.97
CA ASP A 90 -20.43 3.76 -21.29
C ASP A 90 -19.10 4.50 -21.52
N TRP A 91 -18.11 4.30 -20.64
CA TRP A 91 -16.81 4.98 -20.74
C TRP A 91 -16.15 4.82 -22.12
N HIS A 92 -16.28 3.66 -22.75
CA HIS A 92 -15.74 3.40 -24.07
C HIS A 92 -16.37 4.28 -25.18
N GLN A 93 -17.55 4.85 -24.92
CA GLN A 93 -18.26 5.74 -25.84
C GLN A 93 -18.03 7.21 -25.50
N THR A 94 -18.06 7.54 -24.21
CA THR A 94 -17.98 8.92 -23.72
C THR A 94 -16.55 9.40 -23.53
N GLY A 95 -15.63 8.49 -23.21
CA GLY A 95 -14.24 8.80 -22.90
C GLY A 95 -14.11 9.62 -21.63
N GLY A 96 -12.93 10.16 -21.40
CA GLY A 96 -12.67 11.04 -20.26
C GLY A 96 -11.63 10.42 -19.32
N VAL A 97 -10.36 10.75 -19.55
CA VAL A 97 -9.22 10.21 -18.79
C VAL A 97 -9.35 10.56 -17.30
N LEU A 98 -9.73 11.78 -16.97
CA LEU A 98 -9.84 12.21 -15.59
C LEU A 98 -11.01 11.55 -14.84
N ASN A 99 -12.15 11.37 -15.51
CA ASN A 99 -13.30 10.70 -14.90
C ASN A 99 -12.99 9.22 -14.60
N ALA A 100 -12.29 8.55 -15.51
CA ALA A 100 -11.85 7.18 -15.30
C ALA A 100 -10.76 7.06 -14.22
N PHE A 101 -9.84 8.03 -14.16
CA PHE A 101 -8.77 8.07 -13.19
C PHE A 101 -9.28 8.35 -11.77
N PHE A 102 -10.24 9.27 -11.62
CA PHE A 102 -10.88 9.59 -10.35
C PHE A 102 -12.23 8.86 -10.16
N GLY A 103 -12.31 7.63 -10.62
CA GLY A 103 -13.47 6.78 -10.36
C GLY A 103 -13.72 6.58 -8.86
N GLU A 104 -14.91 6.14 -8.49
CA GLU A 104 -15.33 5.93 -7.09
C GLU A 104 -14.37 5.06 -6.29
N ASN A 105 -13.74 4.12 -6.96
CA ASN A 105 -12.84 3.15 -6.37
C ASN A 105 -11.45 3.70 -6.04
N THR A 106 -10.99 4.78 -6.71
CA THR A 106 -9.61 5.29 -6.60
C THR A 106 -9.24 5.70 -5.18
N PHE A 107 -10.07 6.51 -4.54
CA PHE A 107 -9.77 7.00 -3.20
C PHE A 107 -9.91 5.92 -2.13
N ALA A 108 -10.84 4.99 -2.31
CA ALA A 108 -10.98 3.82 -1.44
C ALA A 108 -9.75 2.93 -1.49
N GLN A 109 -9.26 2.59 -2.69
CA GLN A 109 -8.01 1.85 -2.87
C GLN A 109 -6.80 2.59 -2.32
N MET A 110 -6.68 3.90 -2.61
CA MET A 110 -5.58 4.73 -2.13
C MET A 110 -5.52 4.72 -0.61
N THR A 111 -6.66 4.92 0.06
CA THR A 111 -6.75 4.92 1.51
C THR A 111 -6.37 3.57 2.09
N ALA A 112 -6.88 2.47 1.53
CA ALA A 112 -6.54 1.13 1.98
C ALA A 112 -5.04 0.85 1.86
N ARG A 113 -4.39 1.21 0.74
CA ARG A 113 -2.96 1.05 0.53
C ARG A 113 -2.14 1.92 1.48
N PHE A 114 -2.53 3.17 1.68
CA PHE A 114 -1.85 4.08 2.60
C PHE A 114 -1.89 3.55 4.05
N MET A 115 -3.04 3.07 4.50
CA MET A 115 -3.17 2.46 5.83
C MET A 115 -2.35 1.18 5.96
N PHE A 116 -2.32 0.35 4.92
CA PHE A 116 -1.48 -0.83 4.90
C PHE A 116 0.02 -0.48 4.98
N MET A 117 0.46 0.58 4.29
CA MET A 117 1.84 1.08 4.40
C MET A 117 2.19 1.49 5.84
N LEU A 118 1.26 2.11 6.58
CA LEU A 118 1.48 2.43 8.01
C LEU A 118 1.66 1.16 8.85
N THR A 119 0.88 0.12 8.59
CA THR A 119 1.02 -1.18 9.26
C THR A 119 2.42 -1.78 9.00
N ILE A 120 2.83 -1.84 7.74
CA ILE A 120 4.15 -2.36 7.36
C ILE A 120 5.27 -1.51 7.95
N THR A 121 5.14 -0.18 7.93
CA THR A 121 6.11 0.73 8.56
C THR A 121 6.24 0.45 10.05
N GLY A 122 5.12 0.22 10.74
CA GLY A 122 5.12 -0.14 12.17
C GLY A 122 5.90 -1.42 12.45
N VAL A 123 5.75 -2.44 11.63
CA VAL A 123 6.41 -3.74 11.83
C VAL A 123 7.87 -3.71 11.38
N VAL A 124 8.14 -3.23 10.16
CA VAL A 124 9.51 -3.16 9.62
C VAL A 124 10.36 -2.16 10.40
N GLY A 125 9.79 -1.00 10.76
CA GLY A 125 10.43 -0.06 11.68
C GLY A 125 10.74 -0.69 13.03
N GLY A 126 9.88 -1.59 13.51
CA GLY A 126 10.10 -2.39 14.70
C GLY A 126 11.33 -3.30 14.62
N MET A 127 11.69 -3.82 13.44
CA MET A 127 12.93 -4.60 13.26
C MET A 127 14.18 -3.75 13.50
N VAL A 128 14.14 -2.48 13.08
CA VAL A 128 15.25 -1.52 13.30
C VAL A 128 15.26 -1.05 14.75
N ALA A 129 14.12 -0.58 15.26
CA ALA A 129 13.97 -0.10 16.62
C ALA A 129 14.31 -1.16 17.67
N GLY A 130 14.07 -2.43 17.36
CA GLY A 130 14.43 -3.56 18.22
C GLY A 130 15.94 -3.68 18.50
N ARG A 131 16.81 -3.06 17.68
CA ARG A 131 18.28 -3.04 17.82
C ARG A 131 18.78 -1.87 18.66
N ILE A 132 17.93 -0.91 19.00
CA ILE A 132 18.31 0.26 19.80
C ILE A 132 18.65 -0.22 21.22
N ALA A 133 19.84 0.17 21.70
CA ALA A 133 20.34 -0.20 23.03
C ALA A 133 19.73 0.67 24.12
N ASP A 134 19.53 1.96 23.87
CA ASP A 134 18.92 2.89 24.79
C ASP A 134 17.43 2.53 25.02
N SER A 135 17.06 2.35 26.29
CA SER A 135 15.71 1.90 26.65
C SER A 135 14.66 2.98 26.52
N GLU A 136 15.00 4.24 26.71
CA GLU A 136 14.07 5.37 26.61
C GLU A 136 13.80 5.71 25.15
N GLU A 137 14.86 5.80 24.34
CA GLU A 137 14.76 6.02 22.90
C GLU A 137 13.95 4.90 22.24
N LYS A 138 14.28 3.65 22.56
CA LYS A 138 13.54 2.47 22.11
C LYS A 138 12.06 2.52 22.46
N ALA A 139 11.74 2.92 23.70
CA ALA A 139 10.36 2.99 24.16
C ALA A 139 9.57 4.08 23.44
N MET A 140 10.18 5.23 23.18
CA MET A 140 9.56 6.31 22.43
C MET A 140 9.27 5.88 20.99
N ILE A 141 10.27 5.35 20.30
CA ILE A 141 10.14 4.91 18.90
C ILE A 141 9.13 3.76 18.79
N ALA A 142 9.17 2.77 19.70
CA ALA A 142 8.23 1.66 19.70
C ALA A 142 6.78 2.12 19.84
N ARG A 143 6.51 3.10 20.70
CA ARG A 143 5.15 3.67 20.86
C ARG A 143 4.67 4.39 19.59
N VAL A 144 5.53 5.18 18.97
CA VAL A 144 5.19 5.86 17.69
C VAL A 144 4.89 4.85 16.59
N LEU A 145 5.76 3.85 16.41
CA LEU A 145 5.59 2.80 15.41
C LEU A 145 4.33 1.95 15.69
N SER A 146 4.08 1.63 16.95
CA SER A 146 2.87 0.89 17.34
C SER A 146 1.60 1.71 17.14
N GLY A 147 1.62 3.02 17.43
CA GLY A 147 0.50 3.91 17.14
C GLY A 147 0.19 3.98 15.65
N ALA A 148 1.22 4.16 14.82
CA ALA A 148 1.09 4.13 13.36
C ALA A 148 0.56 2.76 12.87
N GLY A 149 1.08 1.66 13.43
CA GLY A 149 0.65 0.31 13.11
C GLY A 149 -0.83 0.04 13.45
N ILE A 150 -1.29 0.44 14.64
CA ILE A 150 -2.69 0.32 15.05
C ILE A 150 -3.60 1.14 14.14
N LEU A 151 -3.22 2.40 13.86
CA LEU A 151 -3.95 3.25 12.93
C LEU A 151 -4.02 2.59 11.55
N GLY A 152 -2.91 2.02 11.09
CA GLY A 152 -2.82 1.31 9.83
C GLY A 152 -3.74 0.09 9.75
N VAL A 153 -3.76 -0.75 10.79
CA VAL A 153 -4.62 -1.96 10.82
C VAL A 153 -6.10 -1.60 10.86
N ILE A 154 -6.49 -0.72 11.78
CA ILE A 154 -7.91 -0.35 11.95
C ILE A 154 -8.38 0.47 10.73
N GLY A 155 -7.60 1.48 10.33
CA GLY A 155 -7.90 2.30 9.16
C GLY A 155 -7.90 1.49 7.87
N GLY A 156 -6.99 0.53 7.74
CA GLY A 156 -6.92 -0.40 6.61
C GLY A 156 -8.17 -1.28 6.50
N TRP A 157 -8.65 -1.82 7.62
CA TRP A 157 -9.89 -2.57 7.64
C TRP A 157 -11.11 -1.72 7.25
N LEU A 158 -11.23 -0.51 7.79
CA LEU A 158 -12.31 0.42 7.43
C LEU A 158 -12.23 0.84 5.96
N ALA A 159 -11.05 1.14 5.46
CA ALA A 159 -10.82 1.49 4.06
C ALA A 159 -11.08 0.31 3.11
N PHE A 160 -10.75 -0.92 3.53
CA PHE A 160 -11.10 -2.12 2.77
C PHE A 160 -12.62 -2.33 2.71
N ARG A 161 -13.35 -2.09 3.80
CA ARG A 161 -14.81 -2.10 3.79
C ARG A 161 -15.38 -1.07 2.82
N TRP A 162 -14.83 0.14 2.83
CA TRP A 162 -15.19 1.17 1.86
C TRP A 162 -14.88 0.73 0.44
N TYR A 163 -13.68 0.21 0.19
CA TYR A 163 -13.31 -0.33 -1.13
C TYR A 163 -14.33 -1.35 -1.65
N MET A 164 -14.80 -2.25 -0.78
CA MET A 164 -15.80 -3.26 -1.14
C MET A 164 -17.13 -2.65 -1.61
N THR A 165 -17.52 -1.49 -1.08
CA THR A 165 -18.76 -0.81 -1.51
C THR A 165 -18.63 -0.09 -2.84
N THR A 166 -17.42 0.10 -3.34
CA THR A 166 -17.15 0.76 -4.64
C THR A 166 -16.95 -0.24 -5.78
N LEU A 167 -17.03 -1.54 -5.51
CA LEU A 167 -16.93 -2.58 -6.53
C LEU A 167 -18.25 -2.69 -7.32
N PRO A 168 -18.18 -2.90 -8.65
CA PRO A 168 -19.37 -3.22 -9.43
C PRO A 168 -19.97 -4.56 -8.98
N ASP A 169 -21.29 -4.70 -9.09
CA ASP A 169 -22.02 -5.87 -8.60
C ASP A 169 -21.46 -7.19 -9.12
N ILE A 170 -21.10 -7.25 -10.40
CA ILE A 170 -20.52 -8.45 -11.01
C ILE A 170 -19.17 -8.84 -10.39
N ALA A 171 -18.35 -7.86 -9.99
CA ALA A 171 -17.08 -8.11 -9.32
C ALA A 171 -17.31 -8.62 -7.89
N TYR A 172 -18.28 -8.02 -7.18
CA TYR A 172 -18.66 -8.43 -5.85
C TYR A 172 -19.22 -9.86 -5.83
N GLU A 173 -20.15 -10.18 -6.72
CA GLU A 173 -20.72 -11.52 -6.87
C GLU A 173 -19.66 -12.57 -7.23
N THR A 174 -18.78 -12.26 -8.18
CA THR A 174 -17.69 -13.15 -8.57
C THR A 174 -16.76 -13.43 -7.39
N MET A 175 -16.47 -12.40 -6.60
CA MET A 175 -15.64 -12.55 -5.40
C MET A 175 -16.35 -13.41 -4.36
N ALA A 176 -17.63 -13.17 -4.10
CA ALA A 176 -18.42 -13.95 -3.13
C ALA A 176 -18.51 -15.44 -3.51
N MET A 177 -18.59 -15.75 -4.81
CA MET A 177 -18.65 -17.14 -5.30
C MET A 177 -17.30 -17.87 -5.29
N ARG A 178 -16.18 -17.15 -5.42
CA ARG A 178 -14.86 -17.76 -5.66
C ARG A 178 -13.88 -17.62 -4.50
N LEU A 179 -14.16 -16.76 -3.51
CA LEU A 179 -13.30 -16.64 -2.34
C LEU A 179 -13.44 -17.90 -1.47
N PRO A 180 -12.30 -18.45 -1.01
CA PRO A 180 -12.34 -19.53 -0.02
C PRO A 180 -13.07 -19.08 1.27
N GLU A 181 -13.81 -19.97 1.90
CA GLU A 181 -14.48 -19.69 3.18
C GLU A 181 -13.50 -19.26 4.28
N SER A 182 -12.25 -19.75 4.21
CA SER A 182 -11.19 -19.39 5.15
C SER A 182 -10.72 -17.93 5.02
N PHE A 183 -11.04 -17.22 3.94
CA PHE A 183 -10.58 -15.86 3.69
C PHE A 183 -10.93 -14.89 4.83
N GLY A 184 -12.19 -14.90 5.26
CA GLY A 184 -12.64 -14.05 6.36
C GLY A 184 -11.94 -14.36 7.68
N MET A 185 -11.67 -15.63 7.96
CA MET A 185 -10.94 -16.05 9.16
C MET A 185 -9.46 -15.62 9.08
N MET A 186 -8.81 -15.76 7.94
CA MET A 186 -7.42 -15.32 7.76
C MET A 186 -7.29 -13.81 7.93
N MET A 187 -8.19 -13.03 7.35
CA MET A 187 -8.21 -11.57 7.53
C MET A 187 -8.45 -11.18 8.99
N ALA A 188 -9.43 -11.80 9.65
CA ALA A 188 -9.70 -11.53 11.06
C ALA A 188 -8.52 -11.90 11.95
N ALA A 189 -7.86 -13.03 11.70
CA ALA A 189 -6.66 -13.46 12.41
C ALA A 189 -5.50 -12.47 12.20
N SER A 190 -5.28 -12.01 10.96
CA SER A 190 -4.26 -11.01 10.64
C SER A 190 -4.49 -9.72 11.42
N ILE A 191 -5.72 -9.20 11.43
CA ILE A 191 -6.10 -7.99 12.16
C ILE A 191 -5.87 -8.20 13.66
N GLY A 192 -6.41 -9.28 14.24
CA GLY A 192 -6.32 -9.56 15.68
C GLY A 192 -4.88 -9.70 16.16
N VAL A 193 -4.07 -10.48 15.45
CA VAL A 193 -2.65 -10.69 15.81
C VAL A 193 -1.84 -9.40 15.64
N SER A 194 -2.11 -8.61 14.59
CA SER A 194 -1.42 -7.34 14.37
C SER A 194 -1.76 -6.30 15.45
N VAL A 195 -3.03 -6.16 15.80
CA VAL A 195 -3.46 -5.27 16.89
C VAL A 195 -2.83 -5.69 18.20
N LEU A 196 -2.86 -6.99 18.55
CA LEU A 196 -2.24 -7.52 19.76
C LEU A 196 -0.74 -7.23 19.79
N TYR A 197 -0.03 -7.48 18.68
CA TYR A 197 1.39 -7.17 18.57
C TYR A 197 1.69 -5.70 18.85
N PHE A 198 0.97 -4.78 18.22
CA PHE A 198 1.19 -3.35 18.43
C PHE A 198 0.81 -2.88 19.84
N LEU A 199 -0.27 -3.39 20.43
CA LEU A 199 -0.63 -3.08 21.80
C LEU A 199 0.43 -3.57 22.79
N VAL A 200 0.93 -4.79 22.60
CA VAL A 200 1.99 -5.34 23.49
C VAL A 200 3.28 -4.55 23.35
N THR A 201 3.69 -4.19 22.13
CA THR A 201 4.92 -3.42 21.90
C THR A 201 4.83 -1.97 22.35
N ALA A 202 3.63 -1.36 22.31
CA ALA A 202 3.39 -0.04 22.87
C ALA A 202 3.47 -0.05 24.42
N TRP A 203 2.89 -1.08 25.05
CA TRP A 203 2.85 -1.20 26.51
C TRP A 203 4.19 -1.67 27.10
N LYS A 204 4.81 -2.67 26.46
CA LYS A 204 6.09 -3.26 26.89
C LYS A 204 7.13 -3.18 25.77
N PRO A 205 7.76 -2.01 25.55
CA PRO A 205 8.73 -1.81 24.47
C PRO A 205 9.92 -2.78 24.49
N GLN A 206 10.23 -3.33 25.66
CA GLN A 206 11.32 -4.31 25.83
C GLN A 206 11.06 -5.63 25.07
N VAL A 207 9.78 -5.96 24.81
CA VAL A 207 9.39 -7.13 24.02
C VAL A 207 9.73 -6.95 22.53
N LEU A 208 9.90 -5.71 22.08
CA LEU A 208 10.25 -5.41 20.71
C LEU A 208 11.66 -5.94 20.39
N ARG A 209 11.72 -7.06 19.68
CA ARG A 209 12.93 -7.71 19.19
C ARG A 209 12.90 -7.81 17.68
N PRO A 210 14.04 -7.69 16.98
CA PRO A 210 14.09 -7.76 15.52
C PRO A 210 13.46 -9.02 14.94
N TRP A 211 13.71 -10.17 15.55
CA TRP A 211 13.16 -11.44 15.09
C TRP A 211 11.63 -11.52 15.24
N LEU A 212 11.08 -10.96 16.34
CA LEU A 212 9.62 -10.93 16.55
C LEU A 212 8.93 -10.06 15.49
N ALA A 213 9.49 -8.89 15.21
CA ALA A 213 9.02 -8.02 14.15
C ALA A 213 9.14 -8.70 12.77
N GLY A 214 10.22 -9.48 12.54
CA GLY A 214 10.39 -10.29 11.33
C GLY A 214 9.30 -11.34 11.16
N VAL A 215 9.00 -12.10 12.22
CA VAL A 215 7.90 -13.07 12.23
C VAL A 215 6.56 -12.38 11.97
N MET A 216 6.30 -11.24 12.61
CA MET A 216 5.06 -10.48 12.38
C MET A 216 4.96 -9.95 10.94
N THR A 217 6.07 -9.57 10.32
CA THR A 217 6.07 -9.21 8.90
C THR A 217 5.58 -10.38 8.04
N VAL A 218 6.11 -11.58 8.27
CA VAL A 218 5.69 -12.79 7.53
C VAL A 218 4.21 -13.10 7.81
N VAL A 219 3.76 -13.00 9.04
CA VAL A 219 2.36 -13.24 9.43
C VAL A 219 1.41 -12.28 8.69
N ILE A 220 1.75 -10.98 8.67
CA ILE A 220 0.94 -9.96 7.96
C ILE A 220 0.93 -10.22 6.45
N LEU A 221 2.06 -10.59 5.86
CA LEU A 221 2.14 -10.92 4.44
C LEU A 221 1.32 -12.17 4.08
N VAL A 222 1.39 -13.21 4.89
CA VAL A 222 0.71 -14.48 4.61
C VAL A 222 -0.78 -14.41 4.94
N LEU A 223 -1.15 -13.87 6.09
CA LEU A 223 -2.55 -13.85 6.54
C LEU A 223 -3.34 -12.62 6.06
N GLY A 224 -2.66 -11.54 5.71
CA GLY A 224 -3.29 -10.28 5.28
C GLY A 224 -3.15 -10.05 3.78
N LEU A 225 -1.91 -9.91 3.30
CA LEU A 225 -1.65 -9.53 1.90
C LEU A 225 -1.98 -10.63 0.90
N ALA A 226 -1.62 -11.87 1.18
CA ALA A 226 -1.87 -12.97 0.25
C ALA A 226 -3.38 -13.21 0.01
N PRO A 227 -4.26 -13.23 1.02
CA PRO A 227 -5.70 -13.27 0.81
C PRO A 227 -6.24 -12.07 0.05
N GLU A 228 -5.76 -10.86 0.33
CA GLU A 228 -6.20 -9.63 -0.32
C GLU A 228 -5.81 -9.62 -1.81
N GLU A 229 -4.60 -10.04 -2.16
CA GLU A 229 -4.18 -10.19 -3.54
C GLU A 229 -4.98 -11.29 -4.26
N THR A 230 -5.29 -12.41 -3.58
CA THR A 230 -6.14 -13.47 -4.13
C THR A 230 -7.54 -12.94 -4.46
N ALA A 231 -8.12 -12.13 -3.58
CA ALA A 231 -9.42 -11.50 -3.82
C ALA A 231 -9.38 -10.58 -5.05
N ARG A 232 -8.33 -9.76 -5.19
CA ARG A 232 -8.15 -8.89 -6.36
C ARG A 232 -7.97 -9.66 -7.66
N GLU A 233 -7.22 -10.75 -7.65
CA GLU A 233 -7.06 -11.60 -8.83
C GLU A 233 -8.38 -12.25 -9.27
N ILE A 234 -9.19 -12.66 -8.31
CA ILE A 234 -10.52 -13.24 -8.57
C ILE A 234 -11.43 -12.20 -9.24
N VAL A 235 -11.41 -10.96 -8.75
CA VAL A 235 -12.23 -9.86 -9.28
C VAL A 235 -11.81 -9.47 -10.70
N ARG A 236 -10.54 -9.57 -11.04
CA ARG A 236 -10.01 -9.22 -12.37
C ARG A 236 -10.24 -10.27 -13.45
N LYS A 237 -10.42 -11.52 -13.09
CA LYS A 237 -10.57 -12.64 -14.03
C LYS A 237 -11.81 -12.66 -14.93
N PRO A 238 -12.93 -11.99 -14.64
CA PRO A 238 -14.08 -11.94 -15.54
C PRO A 238 -13.89 -11.05 -16.78
N TRP A 239 -12.88 -10.20 -16.79
CA TRP A 239 -12.56 -9.26 -17.88
C TRP A 239 -11.35 -9.76 -18.69
#